data_d057db8daea88c18ac1d9769994f75de
#
_entry.id   d057db8daea88c18ac1d9769994f75de
#
_cell.length_a   1.000
_cell.length_b   1.000
_cell.length_c   1.000
_cell.angle_alpha   90.00
_cell.angle_beta   90.00
_cell.angle_gamma   90.00
#
_symmetry.space_group_name_H-M   'P 1'
#
loop_
_entity.id
_entity.type
_entity.pdbx_description
1 polymer ?
#
loop_
_entity_poly.entity_id
_entity_poly.type
_entity_poly.pdbx_seq_one_letter_code
_entity_poly.pdbx_strand_id
1 'polypeptide(L)'
;LSALQKQRVIYVLTHDSIGLGEDGPTHQPIEHVMTLRMIPNVELFRPCDIIETAECWTLAVENADKPSILALTRQNLPQLRTGGEMLSAKGAYRLKPADAERKVIIVATGSEVEIAMNTAKMLEEKGMGVDVISMPSWSRFLTQADEYRADLLPQDVLKVSIEAGTTFGWES
;
A
#
# COMPACT_ATOMS: atom_id res chain seq x y z
N LEU A 1 -7.96 -4.28 -21.72
CA LEU A 1 -9.27 -4.21 -22.41
C LEU A 1 -10.37 -3.80 -21.43
N SER A 2 -10.52 -4.44 -20.24
CA SER A 2 -11.53 -4.09 -19.23
C SER A 2 -11.46 -2.62 -18.80
N ALA A 3 -10.25 -2.08 -18.59
CA ALA A 3 -10.04 -0.69 -18.26
C ALA A 3 -10.52 0.27 -19.37
N LEU A 4 -10.22 -0.06 -20.64
CA LEU A 4 -10.64 0.72 -21.80
C LEU A 4 -12.16 0.71 -21.98
N GLN A 5 -12.79 -0.43 -21.72
CA GLN A 5 -14.24 -0.62 -21.81
C GLN A 5 -15.01 -0.19 -20.57
N LYS A 6 -14.32 0.28 -19.51
CA LYS A 6 -14.90 0.64 -18.22
C LYS A 6 -15.74 -0.49 -17.62
N GLN A 7 -15.23 -1.71 -17.71
CA GLN A 7 -15.92 -2.91 -17.20
C GLN A 7 -15.43 -3.24 -15.80
N ARG A 8 -16.36 -3.54 -14.90
CA ARG A 8 -16.03 -4.07 -13.59
C ARG A 8 -15.52 -5.50 -13.71
N VAL A 9 -14.23 -5.68 -13.48
CA VAL A 9 -13.58 -6.97 -13.37
C VAL A 9 -12.69 -6.94 -12.15
N ILE A 10 -12.71 -7.98 -11.35
CA ILE A 10 -11.80 -8.11 -10.21
C ILE A 10 -10.76 -9.16 -10.56
N TYR A 11 -9.51 -8.72 -10.65
CA TYR A 11 -8.35 -9.59 -10.85
C TYR A 11 -7.70 -9.86 -9.50
N VAL A 12 -7.50 -11.13 -9.17
CA VAL A 12 -6.78 -11.54 -7.96
C VAL A 12 -5.47 -12.16 -8.40
N LEU A 13 -4.38 -11.48 -8.09
CA LEU A 13 -3.03 -11.86 -8.48
C LEU A 13 -2.22 -12.14 -7.21
N THR A 14 -1.79 -13.37 -7.04
CA THR A 14 -0.88 -13.77 -5.95
C THR A 14 0.57 -13.68 -6.42
N HIS A 15 1.53 -13.80 -5.49
CA HIS A 15 2.97 -13.64 -5.75
C HIS A 15 3.29 -12.22 -6.25
N ASP A 16 2.90 -11.24 -5.46
CA ASP A 16 2.95 -9.81 -5.78
C ASP A 16 4.37 -9.22 -5.84
N SER A 17 5.36 -9.94 -5.28
CA SER A 17 6.74 -9.44 -5.15
C SER A 17 7.78 -10.56 -5.04
N ILE A 18 9.01 -10.19 -4.72
CA ILE A 18 10.13 -11.10 -4.45
C ILE A 18 10.03 -11.81 -3.09
N GLY A 19 8.97 -11.61 -2.34
CA GLY A 19 8.81 -12.11 -0.96
C GLY A 19 8.69 -13.63 -0.82
N LEU A 20 8.70 -14.37 -1.92
CA LEU A 20 8.74 -15.83 -1.95
C LEU A 20 10.02 -16.29 -2.67
N GLY A 21 10.85 -17.10 -2.00
CA GLY A 21 12.14 -17.54 -2.54
C GLY A 21 12.11 -18.89 -3.27
N GLU A 22 11.28 -19.81 -2.82
CA GLU A 22 11.30 -21.22 -3.22
C GLU A 22 10.85 -21.48 -4.66
N ASP A 23 9.93 -20.68 -5.19
CA ASP A 23 9.41 -20.83 -6.57
C ASP A 23 10.36 -20.20 -7.62
N GLY A 24 11.37 -19.47 -7.19
CA GLY A 24 12.39 -18.86 -8.04
C GLY A 24 11.89 -17.64 -8.83
N PRO A 25 12.72 -17.13 -9.78
CA PRO A 25 12.52 -15.83 -10.41
C PRO A 25 11.28 -15.75 -11.31
N THR A 26 10.70 -16.87 -11.72
CA THR A 26 9.46 -16.89 -12.50
C THR A 26 8.23 -16.46 -11.71
N HIS A 27 8.32 -16.43 -10.38
CA HIS A 27 7.25 -16.04 -9.46
C HIS A 27 7.66 -14.84 -8.56
N GLN A 28 8.66 -14.09 -8.96
CA GLN A 28 9.19 -12.94 -8.23
C GLN A 28 9.09 -11.66 -9.08
N PRO A 29 7.88 -11.09 -9.24
CA PRO A 29 7.70 -9.87 -10.02
C PRO A 29 8.38 -8.68 -9.35
N ILE A 30 8.95 -7.78 -10.16
CA ILE A 30 9.62 -6.56 -9.72
C ILE A 30 8.89 -5.33 -10.28
N GLU A 31 8.66 -5.29 -11.59
CA GLU A 31 8.03 -4.16 -12.28
C GLU A 31 6.50 -4.23 -12.35
N HIS A 32 5.90 -5.37 -12.06
CA HIS A 32 4.49 -5.66 -12.34
C HIS A 32 3.53 -4.74 -11.58
N VAL A 33 3.74 -4.55 -10.28
CA VAL A 33 2.88 -3.68 -9.45
C VAL A 33 2.87 -2.25 -10.02
N MET A 34 4.03 -1.71 -10.36
CA MET A 34 4.11 -0.36 -10.92
C MET A 34 3.51 -0.28 -12.32
N THR A 35 3.78 -1.28 -13.18
CA THR A 35 3.17 -1.35 -14.52
C THR A 35 1.65 -1.33 -14.45
N LEU A 36 1.06 -2.06 -13.50
CA LEU A 36 -0.39 -2.10 -13.30
C LEU A 36 -0.94 -0.77 -12.79
N ARG A 37 -0.20 -0.05 -11.92
CA ARG A 37 -0.56 1.30 -11.46
C ARG A 37 -0.58 2.33 -12.60
N MET A 38 0.28 2.14 -13.61
CA MET A 38 0.37 3.05 -14.76
C MET A 38 -0.78 2.90 -15.77
N ILE A 39 -1.55 1.82 -15.71
CA ILE A 39 -2.66 1.60 -16.65
C ILE A 39 -3.83 2.53 -16.29
N PRO A 40 -4.23 3.46 -17.18
CA PRO A 40 -5.37 4.32 -16.90
C PRO A 40 -6.65 3.54 -16.60
N ASN A 41 -7.45 4.05 -15.67
CA ASN A 41 -8.72 3.46 -15.26
C ASN A 41 -8.61 2.04 -14.67
N VAL A 42 -7.45 1.69 -14.11
CA VAL A 42 -7.25 0.50 -13.30
C VAL A 42 -7.05 0.92 -11.85
N GLU A 43 -7.67 0.23 -10.93
CA GLU A 43 -7.42 0.41 -9.51
C GLU A 43 -6.67 -0.78 -8.95
N LEU A 44 -5.48 -0.52 -8.43
CA LEU A 44 -4.65 -1.54 -7.81
C LEU A 44 -4.69 -1.40 -6.29
N PHE A 45 -4.94 -2.52 -5.62
CA PHE A 45 -4.86 -2.69 -4.18
C PHE A 45 -3.75 -3.66 -3.83
N ARG A 46 -2.91 -3.29 -2.88
CA ARG A 46 -1.85 -4.13 -2.31
C ARG A 46 -1.95 -4.12 -0.78
N PRO A 47 -2.88 -4.93 -0.21
CA PRO A 47 -3.17 -4.93 1.22
C PRO A 47 -2.08 -5.60 2.05
N CYS A 48 -1.89 -5.13 3.29
CA CYS A 48 -0.85 -5.59 4.20
C CYS A 48 -1.31 -6.66 5.22
N ASP A 49 -2.60 -6.80 5.45
CA ASP A 49 -3.15 -7.75 6.40
C ASP A 49 -4.57 -8.20 6.01
N ILE A 50 -5.19 -9.02 6.85
CA ILE A 50 -6.54 -9.54 6.60
C ILE A 50 -7.61 -8.44 6.61
N ILE A 51 -7.45 -7.41 7.45
CA ILE A 51 -8.41 -6.30 7.54
C ILE A 51 -8.34 -5.45 6.26
N GLU A 52 -7.14 -5.02 5.86
CA GLU A 52 -6.98 -4.33 4.58
C GLU A 52 -7.47 -5.16 3.40
N THR A 53 -7.21 -6.48 3.41
CA THR A 53 -7.69 -7.36 2.35
C THR A 53 -9.22 -7.34 2.26
N ALA A 54 -9.93 -7.45 3.38
CA ALA A 54 -11.39 -7.39 3.41
C ALA A 54 -11.92 -6.03 2.93
N GLU A 55 -11.29 -4.92 3.37
CA GLU A 55 -11.63 -3.57 2.92
C GLU A 55 -11.40 -3.40 1.42
N CYS A 56 -10.24 -3.83 0.91
CA CYS A 56 -9.91 -3.77 -0.52
C CYS A 56 -10.88 -4.61 -1.38
N TRP A 57 -11.32 -5.77 -0.89
CA TRP A 57 -12.36 -6.55 -1.54
C TRP A 57 -13.68 -5.80 -1.61
N THR A 58 -14.11 -5.18 -0.50
CA THR A 58 -15.33 -4.36 -0.49
C THR A 58 -15.25 -3.25 -1.53
N LEU A 59 -14.14 -2.49 -1.53
CA LEU A 59 -13.91 -1.41 -2.49
C LEU A 59 -13.87 -1.90 -3.94
N ALA A 60 -13.28 -3.06 -4.19
CA ALA A 60 -13.24 -3.67 -5.53
C ALA A 60 -14.62 -4.09 -6.02
N VAL A 61 -15.49 -4.59 -5.12
CA VAL A 61 -16.88 -4.93 -5.44
C VAL A 61 -17.72 -3.68 -5.71
N GLU A 62 -17.47 -2.59 -4.98
CA GLU A 62 -18.16 -1.31 -5.15
C GLU A 62 -17.77 -0.56 -6.44
N ASN A 63 -16.57 -0.80 -6.98
CA ASN A 63 -16.13 -0.18 -8.24
C ASN A 63 -17.02 -0.66 -9.40
N ALA A 64 -17.88 0.22 -9.89
CA ALA A 64 -18.87 -0.14 -10.92
C ALA A 64 -18.34 -0.02 -12.36
N ASP A 65 -17.37 0.88 -12.61
CA ASP A 65 -17.00 1.37 -13.94
C ASP A 65 -15.49 1.20 -14.25
N LYS A 66 -14.77 0.44 -13.44
CA LYS A 66 -13.35 0.17 -13.63
C LYS A 66 -12.94 -1.19 -13.08
N PRO A 67 -11.93 -1.83 -13.66
CA PRO A 67 -11.35 -3.03 -13.10
C PRO A 67 -10.56 -2.72 -11.82
N SER A 68 -10.61 -3.67 -10.89
CA SER A 68 -9.81 -3.67 -9.67
C SER A 68 -8.84 -4.85 -9.67
N ILE A 69 -7.63 -4.62 -9.20
CA ILE A 69 -6.60 -5.66 -9.06
C ILE A 69 -6.24 -5.76 -7.59
N LEU A 70 -6.37 -6.96 -7.03
CA LEU A 70 -5.83 -7.28 -5.71
C LEU A 70 -4.49 -8.00 -5.91
N ALA A 71 -3.39 -7.31 -5.66
CA ALA A 71 -2.05 -7.86 -5.66
C ALA A 71 -1.73 -8.39 -4.26
N LEU A 72 -1.74 -9.72 -4.12
CA LEU A 72 -1.64 -10.39 -2.83
C LEU A 72 -0.30 -11.10 -2.70
N THR A 73 0.30 -11.02 -1.51
CA THR A 73 1.52 -11.76 -1.21
C THR A 73 1.25 -13.26 -1.10
N ARG A 74 2.29 -14.06 -1.32
CA ARG A 74 2.32 -15.50 -1.00
C ARG A 74 2.74 -15.75 0.44
N GLN A 75 3.28 -14.75 1.13
CA GLN A 75 3.76 -14.84 2.51
C GLN A 75 2.61 -14.87 3.51
N ASN A 76 2.83 -15.49 4.67
CA ASN A 76 1.98 -15.30 5.83
C ASN A 76 2.29 -13.95 6.47
N LEU A 77 1.30 -13.09 6.59
CA LEU A 77 1.44 -11.76 7.17
C LEU A 77 0.78 -11.68 8.55
N PRO A 78 1.36 -10.93 9.49
CA PRO A 78 0.72 -10.66 10.76
C PRO A 78 -0.48 -9.75 10.58
N GLN A 79 -1.42 -9.81 11.50
CA GLN A 79 -2.49 -8.82 11.61
C GLN A 79 -1.92 -7.57 12.28
N LEU A 80 -1.94 -6.44 11.55
CA LEU A 80 -1.40 -5.17 12.02
C LEU A 80 -2.48 -4.23 12.59
N ARG A 81 -3.73 -4.43 12.20
CA ARG A 81 -4.90 -3.69 12.69
C ARG A 81 -5.93 -4.61 13.33
N THR A 82 -6.74 -4.04 14.22
CA THR A 82 -7.83 -4.76 14.91
C THR A 82 -9.23 -4.47 14.32
N GLY A 83 -9.31 -3.87 13.13
CA GLY A 83 -10.58 -3.48 12.51
C GLY A 83 -11.06 -2.09 12.92
N GLY A 84 -12.30 -1.76 12.61
CA GLY A 84 -12.90 -0.45 12.87
C GLY A 84 -13.33 0.26 11.60
N GLU A 85 -12.86 1.49 11.37
CA GLU A 85 -13.15 2.26 10.17
C GLU A 85 -12.53 1.67 8.91
N MET A 86 -13.19 1.85 7.76
CA MET A 86 -12.68 1.44 6.45
C MET A 86 -11.56 2.38 5.96
N LEU A 87 -10.38 2.25 6.53
CA LEU A 87 -9.27 3.16 6.28
C LEU A 87 -8.68 3.03 4.87
N SER A 88 -8.74 1.83 4.29
CA SER A 88 -8.28 1.59 2.91
C SER A 88 -9.07 2.40 1.87
N ALA A 89 -10.27 2.89 2.22
CA ALA A 89 -11.06 3.76 1.35
C ALA A 89 -10.36 5.09 1.03
N LYS A 90 -9.43 5.52 1.88
CA LYS A 90 -8.58 6.71 1.65
C LYS A 90 -7.40 6.45 0.71
N GLY A 91 -7.10 5.18 0.43
CA GLY A 91 -5.95 4.78 -0.39
C GLY A 91 -4.62 4.75 0.35
N ALA A 92 -4.43 5.62 1.32
CA ALA A 92 -3.35 5.61 2.30
C ALA A 92 -3.86 6.17 3.63
N TYR A 93 -3.29 5.72 4.74
CA TYR A 93 -3.67 6.18 6.07
C TYR A 93 -2.51 5.97 7.07
N ARG A 94 -2.53 6.75 8.16
CA ARG A 94 -1.55 6.58 9.24
C ARG A 94 -1.91 5.34 10.06
N LEU A 95 -1.14 4.27 9.86
CA LEU A 95 -1.29 3.01 10.60
C LEU A 95 -0.74 3.15 12.03
N LYS A 96 0.41 3.81 12.18
CA LYS A 96 1.05 4.09 13.46
C LYS A 96 1.48 5.56 13.50
N PRO A 97 0.98 6.35 14.45
CA PRO A 97 1.52 7.67 14.73
C PRO A 97 2.87 7.58 15.45
N ALA A 98 3.71 8.58 15.30
CA ALA A 98 4.96 8.72 16.03
C ALA A 98 4.70 8.87 17.54
N ASP A 99 5.51 8.22 18.36
CA ASP A 99 5.42 8.28 19.83
C ASP A 99 6.06 9.56 20.40
N ALA A 100 6.80 10.31 19.56
CA ALA A 100 7.48 11.56 19.89
C ALA A 100 7.36 12.54 18.72
N GLU A 101 8.12 13.65 18.74
CA GLU A 101 8.18 14.58 17.62
C GLU A 101 8.50 13.84 16.32
N ARG A 102 7.58 13.93 15.35
CA ARG A 102 7.69 13.24 14.06
C ARG A 102 8.92 13.72 13.27
N LYS A 103 9.87 12.85 13.06
CA LYS A 103 11.10 13.10 12.28
C LYS A 103 11.12 12.38 10.95
N VAL A 104 10.45 11.22 10.88
CA VAL A 104 10.43 10.36 9.70
C VAL A 104 9.02 9.85 9.46
N ILE A 105 8.66 9.74 8.20
CA ILE A 105 7.48 9.03 7.74
C ILE A 105 7.95 7.85 6.90
N ILE A 106 7.52 6.64 7.26
CA ILE A 106 7.74 5.45 6.45
C ILE A 106 6.43 5.10 5.75
N VAL A 107 6.44 5.12 4.41
CA VAL A 107 5.30 4.72 3.59
C VAL A 107 5.57 3.33 3.05
N ALA A 108 4.64 2.40 3.25
CA ALA A 108 4.79 1.03 2.77
C ALA A 108 3.49 0.48 2.21
N THR A 109 3.59 -0.58 1.42
CA THR A 109 2.45 -1.29 0.83
C THR A 109 2.60 -2.79 1.05
N GLY A 110 1.49 -3.51 1.12
CA GLY A 110 1.49 -4.97 1.17
C GLY A 110 2.36 -5.54 2.29
N SER A 111 3.13 -6.56 1.97
CA SER A 111 4.00 -7.26 2.92
C SER A 111 5.08 -6.38 3.56
N GLU A 112 5.44 -5.28 2.95
CA GLU A 112 6.50 -4.40 3.48
C GLU A 112 6.02 -3.49 4.61
N VAL A 113 4.71 -3.41 4.86
CA VAL A 113 4.17 -2.65 6.01
C VAL A 113 4.63 -3.24 7.34
N GLU A 114 4.76 -4.58 7.45
CA GLU A 114 5.36 -5.21 8.62
C GLU A 114 6.80 -4.75 8.83
N ILE A 115 7.60 -4.68 7.76
CA ILE A 115 8.98 -4.19 7.81
C ILE A 115 9.01 -2.74 8.28
N ALA A 116 8.09 -1.91 7.77
CA ALA A 116 7.96 -0.51 8.18
C ALA A 116 7.63 -0.38 9.68
N MET A 117 6.71 -1.19 10.20
CA MET A 117 6.35 -1.23 11.62
C MET A 117 7.53 -1.62 12.51
N ASN A 118 8.26 -2.66 12.12
CA ASN A 118 9.44 -3.12 12.85
C ASN A 118 10.56 -2.07 12.81
N THR A 119 10.76 -1.42 11.66
CA THR A 119 11.74 -0.33 11.50
C THR A 119 11.38 0.87 12.36
N ALA A 120 10.11 1.28 12.37
CA ALA A 120 9.64 2.37 13.22
C ALA A 120 9.94 2.11 14.70
N LYS A 121 9.63 0.91 15.19
CA LYS A 121 9.94 0.51 16.57
C LYS A 121 11.44 0.65 16.89
N MET A 122 12.31 0.15 16.01
CA MET A 122 13.77 0.24 16.20
C MET A 122 14.28 1.69 16.20
N LEU A 123 13.68 2.57 15.43
CA LEU A 123 14.05 3.99 15.37
C LEU A 123 13.53 4.74 16.61
N GLU A 124 12.33 4.43 17.09
CA GLU A 124 11.76 5.02 18.29
C GLU A 124 12.52 4.62 19.57
N GLU A 125 13.04 3.40 19.65
CA GLU A 125 13.95 2.98 20.71
C GLU A 125 15.24 3.84 20.76
N LYS A 126 15.58 4.52 19.65
CA LYS A 126 16.68 5.48 19.55
C LYS A 126 16.24 6.94 19.72
N GLY A 127 14.97 7.16 20.11
CA GLY A 127 14.42 8.50 20.34
C GLY A 127 13.97 9.26 19.08
N MET A 128 13.79 8.55 17.96
CA MET A 128 13.34 9.16 16.70
C MET A 128 11.85 8.88 16.48
N GLY A 129 11.00 9.90 16.50
CA GLY A 129 9.57 9.76 16.23
C GLY A 129 9.29 9.37 14.77
N VAL A 130 8.53 8.29 14.53
CA VAL A 130 8.26 7.74 13.21
C VAL A 130 6.78 7.47 12.99
N ASP A 131 6.19 8.13 11.98
CA ASP A 131 4.88 7.71 11.46
C ASP A 131 5.05 6.53 10.49
N VAL A 132 4.17 5.55 10.58
CA VAL A 132 4.03 4.51 9.54
C VAL A 132 2.73 4.71 8.80
N ILE A 133 2.83 4.83 7.48
CA ILE A 133 1.70 4.96 6.55
C ILE A 133 1.56 3.65 5.79
N SER A 134 0.38 3.03 5.88
CA SER A 134 -0.02 1.99 4.93
C SER A 134 -0.69 2.63 3.72
N MET A 135 -0.26 2.26 2.52
CA MET A 135 -0.78 2.80 1.25
C MET A 135 -1.28 1.67 0.33
N PRO A 136 -2.42 1.04 0.66
CA PRO A 136 -2.95 -0.06 -0.15
C PRO A 136 -3.35 0.36 -1.56
N SER A 137 -3.67 1.62 -1.85
CA SER A 137 -4.01 2.08 -3.19
C SER A 137 -3.56 3.52 -3.49
N TRP A 138 -2.58 3.66 -4.37
CA TRP A 138 -2.08 4.96 -4.82
C TRP A 138 -3.15 5.81 -5.50
N SER A 139 -3.92 5.21 -6.42
CA SER A 139 -4.93 5.94 -7.19
C SER A 139 -5.99 6.56 -6.29
N ARG A 140 -6.43 5.87 -5.24
CA ARG A 140 -7.35 6.42 -4.25
C ARG A 140 -6.74 7.54 -3.42
N PHE A 141 -5.50 7.37 -2.98
CA PHE A 141 -4.80 8.41 -2.21
C PHE A 141 -4.65 9.69 -3.02
N LEU A 142 -4.28 9.59 -4.30
CA LEU A 142 -4.10 10.75 -5.18
C LEU A 142 -5.42 11.51 -5.45
N THR A 143 -6.57 10.89 -5.24
CA THR A 143 -7.89 11.55 -5.36
C THR A 143 -8.39 12.18 -4.07
N GLN A 144 -7.66 12.01 -2.95
CA GLN A 144 -8.03 12.67 -1.70
C GLN A 144 -7.79 14.18 -1.76
N ALA A 145 -8.49 14.92 -0.89
CA ALA A 145 -8.29 16.36 -0.74
C ALA A 145 -6.83 16.70 -0.42
N ASP A 146 -6.38 17.84 -0.89
CA ASP A 146 -4.99 18.29 -0.72
C ASP A 146 -4.61 18.39 0.76
N GLU A 147 -5.54 18.83 1.61
CA GLU A 147 -5.35 18.93 3.05
C GLU A 147 -5.08 17.56 3.69
N TYR A 148 -5.82 16.51 3.27
CA TYR A 148 -5.60 15.15 3.75
C TYR A 148 -4.23 14.63 3.35
N ARG A 149 -3.86 14.83 2.07
CA ARG A 149 -2.57 14.40 1.55
C ARG A 149 -1.41 15.13 2.23
N ALA A 150 -1.55 16.43 2.46
CA ALA A 150 -0.55 17.25 3.13
C ALA A 150 -0.40 16.91 4.63
N ASP A 151 -1.49 16.57 5.33
CA ASP A 151 -1.42 16.09 6.72
C ASP A 151 -0.70 14.74 6.81
N LEU A 152 -1.01 13.85 5.88
CA LEU A 152 -0.42 12.51 5.89
C LEU A 152 1.06 12.53 5.46
N LEU A 153 1.40 13.31 4.43
CA LEU A 153 2.74 13.41 3.83
C LEU A 153 3.21 14.87 3.74
N PRO A 154 3.42 15.57 4.88
CA PRO A 154 3.88 16.98 4.87
C PRO A 154 5.26 17.11 4.23
N GLN A 155 5.53 18.27 3.62
CA GLN A 155 6.75 18.48 2.83
C GLN A 155 8.03 18.55 3.68
N ASP A 156 7.92 19.01 4.91
CA ASP A 156 9.04 19.31 5.82
C ASP A 156 9.54 18.12 6.64
N VAL A 157 8.95 16.94 6.46
CA VAL A 157 9.35 15.69 7.15
C VAL A 157 10.00 14.73 6.17
N LEU A 158 11.11 14.09 6.59
CA LEU A 158 11.77 13.05 5.81
C LEU A 158 10.80 11.89 5.51
N LYS A 159 10.66 11.54 4.25
CA LYS A 159 9.84 10.42 3.79
C LYS A 159 10.71 9.30 3.21
N VAL A 160 10.41 8.07 3.59
CA VAL A 160 11.06 6.86 3.09
C VAL A 160 9.97 5.90 2.63
N SER A 161 10.08 5.37 1.43
CA SER A 161 9.18 4.32 0.93
C SER A 161 9.82 2.94 1.08
N ILE A 162 8.99 1.94 1.41
CA ILE A 162 9.39 0.53 1.45
C ILE A 162 8.37 -0.28 0.63
N GLU A 163 8.81 -0.76 -0.51
CA GLU A 163 8.04 -1.65 -1.39
C GLU A 163 9.00 -2.58 -2.14
N ALA A 164 8.70 -3.88 -2.14
CA ALA A 164 9.49 -4.85 -2.90
C ALA A 164 9.13 -4.78 -4.38
N GLY A 165 9.79 -3.88 -5.11
CA GLY A 165 9.55 -3.60 -6.52
C GLY A 165 10.46 -2.53 -7.07
N THR A 166 10.14 -2.02 -8.25
CA THR A 166 10.85 -0.87 -8.82
C THR A 166 10.56 0.41 -8.03
N THR A 167 11.56 1.28 -7.90
CA THR A 167 11.43 2.58 -7.24
C THR A 167 10.69 3.62 -8.08
N PHE A 168 10.45 3.36 -9.35
CA PHE A 168 9.79 4.27 -10.27
C PHE A 168 8.45 4.78 -9.71
N GLY A 169 8.27 6.10 -9.70
CA GLY A 169 7.04 6.76 -9.22
C GLY A 169 7.04 7.10 -7.73
N TRP A 170 7.99 6.59 -6.94
CA TRP A 170 8.10 6.93 -5.52
C TRP A 170 8.78 8.29 -5.25
N GLU A 171 9.42 8.87 -6.26
CA GLU A 171 10.11 10.17 -6.14
C GLU A 171 9.17 11.39 -6.31
N SER A 172 7.89 11.18 -6.61
CA SER A 172 6.91 12.24 -6.93
C SER A 172 6.12 12.74 -5.73
#